data_8450251bae2d39d253d2933bd01b0cdb
#
_entry.id   8450251bae2d39d253d2933bd01b0cdb
#
_cell.length_a   1.000
_cell.length_b   1.000
_cell.length_c   1.000
_cell.angle_alpha   90.00
_cell.angle_beta   90.00
_cell.angle_gamma   90.00
#
_symmetry.space_group_name_H-M   'P 1'
#
loop_
_entity.id
_entity.type
_entity.pdbx_description
1 polymer ?
#
loop_
_entity_poly.entity_id
_entity_poly.type
_entity_poly.pdbx_seq_one_letter_code
_entity_poly.pdbx_strand_id
1 'polypeptide(L)'
;MTSFKPLEITDIEVITQMMQDFYAIDNYPMDVEVAKNLFHEFISNENLGKSWLIYSENEIVGYIILTFIFSFEYGGKIAFVDELFIKETARGK
;
A
#
# COMPACT_ATOMS: atom_id res chain seq x y z
N MET A 1 -15.45 11.57 -6.37
CA MET A 1 -14.15 12.24 -6.23
C MET A 1 -13.14 11.31 -5.61
N THR A 2 -11.94 11.27 -6.14
CA THR A 2 -10.87 10.41 -5.63
C THR A 2 -9.99 11.18 -4.64
N SER A 3 -9.69 10.58 -3.50
CA SER A 3 -8.81 11.18 -2.52
C SER A 3 -7.86 10.13 -1.96
N PHE A 4 -6.77 10.60 -1.36
CA PHE A 4 -5.71 9.74 -0.82
C PHE A 4 -5.55 10.08 0.66
N LYS A 5 -5.56 9.06 1.50
CA LYS A 5 -5.38 9.22 2.94
C LYS A 5 -4.10 8.52 3.36
N PRO A 6 -3.13 9.23 3.98
CA PRO A 6 -1.92 8.57 4.48
C PRO A 6 -2.28 7.42 5.41
N LEU A 7 -1.57 6.31 5.26
CA LEU A 7 -1.83 5.12 6.05
C LEU A 7 -1.47 5.34 7.50
N GLU A 8 -2.38 4.95 8.39
CA GLU A 8 -2.17 5.02 9.83
C GLU A 8 -2.22 3.62 10.43
N ILE A 9 -1.76 3.49 11.68
CA ILE A 9 -1.75 2.20 12.37
C ILE A 9 -3.15 1.58 12.40
N THR A 10 -4.18 2.41 12.59
CA THR A 10 -5.56 1.94 12.62
C THR A 10 -6.04 1.39 11.27
N ASP A 11 -5.31 1.64 10.20
CA ASP A 11 -5.67 1.18 8.85
C ASP A 11 -5.03 -0.16 8.48
N ILE A 12 -4.19 -0.73 9.36
CA ILE A 12 -3.45 -1.95 9.03
C ILE A 12 -4.37 -3.12 8.72
N GLU A 13 -5.46 -3.26 9.46
CA GLU A 13 -6.42 -4.34 9.20
C GLU A 13 -6.99 -4.24 7.79
N VAL A 14 -7.43 -3.06 7.38
CA VAL A 14 -8.10 -2.90 6.09
C VAL A 14 -7.13 -3.05 4.93
N ILE A 15 -5.91 -2.47 5.05
CA ILE A 15 -4.94 -2.61 3.96
C ILE A 15 -4.43 -4.04 3.83
N THR A 16 -4.27 -4.74 4.95
CA THR A 16 -3.83 -6.14 4.92
C THR A 16 -4.88 -7.01 4.24
N GLN A 17 -6.16 -6.77 4.50
CA GLN A 17 -7.22 -7.50 3.84
C GLN A 17 -7.22 -7.25 2.32
N MET A 18 -7.06 -5.99 1.91
CA MET A 18 -6.96 -5.67 0.48
C MET A 18 -5.75 -6.31 -0.17
N MET A 19 -4.62 -6.33 0.53
CA MET A 19 -3.40 -6.96 0.03
C MET A 19 -3.62 -8.46 -0.15
N GLN A 20 -4.30 -9.10 0.79
CA GLN A 20 -4.64 -10.51 0.68
C GLN A 20 -5.50 -10.78 -0.56
N ASP A 21 -6.50 -9.93 -0.80
CA ASP A 21 -7.35 -10.04 -1.97
C ASP A 21 -6.54 -9.85 -3.26
N PHE A 22 -5.62 -8.90 -3.27
CA PHE A 22 -4.75 -8.63 -4.41
C PHE A 22 -3.87 -9.82 -4.73
N TYR A 23 -3.21 -10.38 -3.72
CA TYR A 23 -2.31 -11.52 -3.91
C TYR A 23 -3.07 -12.78 -4.32
N ALA A 24 -4.31 -12.93 -3.87
CA ALA A 24 -5.13 -14.07 -4.23
C ALA A 24 -5.47 -14.13 -5.73
N ILE A 25 -5.46 -12.99 -6.42
CA ILE A 25 -5.73 -12.93 -7.86
C ILE A 25 -4.76 -13.83 -8.63
N ASP A 26 -3.48 -13.84 -8.22
CA ASP A 26 -2.43 -14.64 -8.87
C ASP A 26 -2.04 -15.85 -8.03
N ASN A 27 -2.83 -16.19 -7.03
CA ASN A 27 -2.57 -17.32 -6.13
C ASN A 27 -1.24 -17.21 -5.38
N TYR A 28 -0.79 -15.98 -5.10
CA TYR A 28 0.41 -15.78 -4.28
C TYR A 28 0.09 -16.06 -2.82
N PRO A 29 0.91 -16.88 -2.15
CA PRO A 29 0.71 -17.12 -0.73
C PRO A 29 1.04 -15.85 0.05
N MET A 30 0.28 -15.60 1.13
CA MET A 30 0.50 -14.45 1.99
C MET A 30 0.23 -14.84 3.42
N ASP A 31 1.19 -14.53 4.30
CA ASP A 31 1.00 -14.68 5.74
C ASP A 31 0.50 -13.36 6.30
N VAL A 32 -0.75 -13.35 6.75
CA VAL A 32 -1.42 -12.13 7.22
C VAL A 32 -0.69 -11.51 8.42
N GLU A 33 -0.24 -12.34 9.35
CA GLU A 33 0.44 -11.81 10.55
C GLU A 33 1.79 -11.20 10.21
N VAL A 34 2.53 -11.82 9.29
CA VAL A 34 3.79 -11.25 8.81
C VAL A 34 3.54 -9.91 8.13
N ALA A 35 2.51 -9.84 7.27
CA ALA A 35 2.17 -8.60 6.58
C ALA A 35 1.81 -7.48 7.55
N LYS A 36 1.02 -7.78 8.59
CA LYS A 36 0.67 -6.78 9.59
C LYS A 36 1.90 -6.26 10.32
N ASN A 37 2.83 -7.15 10.68
CA ASN A 37 4.06 -6.76 11.34
C ASN A 37 4.93 -5.88 10.43
N LEU A 38 4.97 -6.20 9.14
CA LEU A 38 5.70 -5.38 8.17
C LEU A 38 5.09 -3.99 8.04
N PHE A 39 3.77 -3.87 8.05
CA PHE A 39 3.13 -2.56 8.02
C PHE A 39 3.42 -1.75 9.27
N HIS A 40 3.45 -2.39 10.45
CA HIS A 40 3.83 -1.70 11.67
C HIS A 40 5.24 -1.12 11.56
N GLU A 41 6.17 -1.91 11.09
CA GLU A 41 7.55 -1.46 10.88
C GLU A 41 7.60 -0.33 9.85
N PHE A 42 6.89 -0.51 8.75
CA PHE A 42 6.87 0.45 7.63
C PHE A 42 6.35 1.82 8.07
N ILE A 43 5.22 1.82 8.78
CA ILE A 43 4.61 3.08 9.25
C ILE A 43 5.50 3.77 10.27
N SER A 44 6.22 3.00 11.08
CA SER A 44 7.06 3.52 12.15
C SER A 44 8.36 4.15 11.64
N ASN A 45 8.71 3.97 10.37
CA ASN A 45 9.98 4.46 9.83
C ASN A 45 9.76 5.15 8.48
N GLU A 46 9.73 6.47 8.52
CA GLU A 46 9.46 7.29 7.33
C GLU A 46 10.51 7.16 6.23
N ASN A 47 11.68 6.62 6.55
CA ASN A 47 12.73 6.43 5.56
C ASN A 47 12.49 5.21 4.66
N LEU A 48 11.61 4.30 5.06
CA LEU A 48 11.31 3.10 4.27
C LEU A 48 10.40 3.41 3.09
N GLY A 49 9.49 4.36 3.26
CA GLY A 49 8.54 4.69 2.21
C GLY A 49 7.30 5.35 2.77
N LYS A 50 6.27 5.39 1.96
CA LYS A 50 4.95 5.90 2.34
C LYS A 50 3.85 5.09 1.68
N SER A 51 2.69 5.07 2.33
CA SER A 51 1.54 4.39 1.79
C SER A 51 0.28 5.22 2.02
N TRP A 52 -0.68 5.08 1.12
CA TRP A 52 -1.98 5.76 1.20
C TRP A 52 -3.09 4.78 0.90
N LEU A 53 -4.21 4.99 1.58
CA LEU A 53 -5.47 4.39 1.16
C LEU A 53 -6.08 5.28 0.09
N ILE A 54 -6.70 4.68 -0.90
CA ILE A 54 -7.36 5.41 -1.99
C ILE A 54 -8.86 5.33 -1.78
N TYR A 55 -9.50 6.49 -1.75
CA TYR A 55 -10.95 6.60 -1.57
C TYR A 55 -11.60 7.12 -2.84
N SER A 56 -12.79 6.61 -3.12
CA SER A 56 -13.66 7.15 -4.15
C SER A 56 -15.07 7.21 -3.58
N GLU A 57 -15.69 8.38 -3.62
CA GLU A 57 -17.04 8.58 -3.09
C GLU A 57 -17.16 8.10 -1.63
N ASN A 58 -16.16 8.43 -0.82
CA ASN A 58 -16.08 8.09 0.60
C ASN A 58 -15.92 6.59 0.90
N GLU A 59 -15.60 5.79 -0.11
CA GLU A 59 -15.32 4.37 0.06
C GLU A 59 -13.86 4.06 -0.24
N ILE A 60 -13.27 3.14 0.52
CA ILE A 60 -11.91 2.69 0.25
C ILE A 60 -11.94 1.78 -0.97
N VAL A 61 -11.22 2.19 -2.03
CA VAL A 61 -11.21 1.44 -3.28
C VAL A 61 -9.85 0.86 -3.63
N GLY A 62 -8.81 1.16 -2.85
CA GLY A 62 -7.49 0.62 -3.13
C GLY A 62 -6.43 1.19 -2.21
N TYR A 63 -5.17 0.93 -2.57
CA TYR A 63 -4.03 1.46 -1.84
C TYR A 63 -2.84 1.61 -2.78
N ILE A 64 -1.87 2.43 -2.36
CA ILE A 64 -0.60 2.57 -3.04
C ILE A 64 0.51 2.51 -1.99
N ILE A 65 1.58 1.79 -2.31
CA ILE A 65 2.77 1.71 -1.46
C ILE A 65 3.96 2.19 -2.27
N LEU A 66 4.63 3.22 -1.77
CA LEU A 66 5.89 3.70 -2.32
C LEU A 66 7.01 3.25 -1.38
N THR A 67 8.08 2.68 -1.95
CA THR A 67 9.26 2.35 -1.17
C THR A 67 10.41 3.22 -1.63
N PHE A 68 11.29 3.62 -0.70
CA PHE A 68 12.40 4.50 -0.99
C PHE A 68 13.70 3.71 -1.03
N ILE A 69 14.53 4.04 -2.03
CA ILE A 69 15.90 3.53 -2.06
C ILE A 69 16.84 4.70 -2.28
N PHE A 70 18.10 4.50 -1.90
CA PHE A 70 19.15 5.48 -2.15
C PHE A 70 19.94 5.00 -3.35
N SER A 71 20.06 5.84 -4.38
CA SER A 71 20.75 5.47 -5.61
C SER A 71 21.81 6.50 -5.98
N PHE A 72 23.04 6.05 -6.11
CA PHE A 72 24.11 6.92 -6.56
C PHE A 72 23.89 7.32 -8.02
N GLU A 73 23.37 6.40 -8.83
CA GLU A 73 23.09 6.67 -10.24
C GLU A 73 22.10 7.81 -10.43
N TYR A 74 21.05 7.84 -9.60
CA TYR A 74 20.01 8.86 -9.69
C TYR A 74 20.23 10.03 -8.74
N GLY A 75 21.35 10.05 -8.03
CA GLY A 75 21.74 11.20 -7.23
C GLY A 75 21.09 11.29 -5.86
N GLY A 76 20.61 10.19 -5.29
CA GLY A 76 20.05 10.21 -3.96
C GLY A 76 18.85 9.32 -3.78
N LYS A 77 17.94 9.75 -2.89
CA LYS A 77 16.74 8.97 -2.59
C LYS A 77 15.76 9.03 -3.74
N ILE A 78 15.28 7.86 -4.15
CA ILE A 78 14.21 7.77 -5.15
C ILE A 78 13.08 6.92 -4.60
N ALA A 79 11.89 7.12 -5.16
CA ALA A 79 10.70 6.38 -4.74
C ALA A 79 10.26 5.44 -5.87
N PHE A 80 9.92 4.21 -5.48
CA PHE A 80 9.30 3.25 -6.40
C PHE A 80 7.87 3.01 -6.00
N VAL A 81 7.01 2.82 -6.99
CA VAL A 81 5.67 2.28 -6.73
C VAL A 81 5.85 0.79 -6.53
N ASP A 82 5.87 0.36 -5.27
CA ASP A 82 6.05 -1.04 -4.93
C ASP A 82 4.78 -1.83 -5.20
N GLU A 83 3.62 -1.28 -4.80
CA GLU A 83 2.33 -1.89 -5.06
C GLU A 83 1.29 -0.82 -5.31
N LEU A 84 0.38 -1.11 -6.24
CA LEU A 84 -0.80 -0.29 -6.51
C LEU A 84 -1.96 -1.24 -6.76
N PHE A 85 -2.97 -1.18 -5.91
CA PHE A 85 -4.13 -2.04 -6.02
C PHE A 85 -5.40 -1.19 -6.06
N ILE A 86 -6.27 -1.48 -7.02
CA ILE A 86 -7.61 -0.89 -7.09
C ILE A 86 -8.60 -2.05 -7.13
N LYS A 87 -9.59 -2.02 -6.25
CA LYS A 87 -10.62 -3.06 -6.24
C LYS A 87 -11.30 -3.17 -7.59
N GLU A 88 -11.63 -4.38 -7.99
CA GLU A 88 -12.25 -4.64 -9.28
C GLU A 88 -13.52 -3.80 -9.50
N THR A 89 -14.33 -3.66 -8.45
CA THR A 89 -15.56 -2.89 -8.50
C THR A 89 -15.35 -1.40 -8.80
N ALA A 90 -14.14 -0.90 -8.59
CA ALA A 90 -13.81 0.51 -8.81
C ALA A 90 -12.99 0.74 -10.08
N ARG A 91 -12.52 -0.33 -10.72
CA ARG A 91 -11.72 -0.20 -11.96
C ARG A 91 -12.58 0.27 -13.11
N GLY A 92 -12.02 1.12 -13.95
CA GLY A 92 -12.70 1.63 -15.12
C GLY A 92 -13.63 2.79 -14.85
N LYS A 93 -13.57 3.37 -13.68
CA LYS A 93 -14.40 4.52 -13.32
C LYS A 93 -13.65 5.84 -13.36
#